data_d2485feb2148a1d4ee6cc929bd2c69ba
#
_entry.id   d2485feb2148a1d4ee6cc929bd2c69ba
#
_cell.length_a   1.000
_cell.length_b   1.000
_cell.length_c   1.000
_cell.angle_alpha   90.00
_cell.angle_beta   90.00
_cell.angle_gamma   90.00
#
_symmetry.space_group_name_H-M   'P 1'
#
loop_
_entity.id
_entity.type
_entity.pdbx_description
1 polymer ?
#
loop_
_entity_poly.entity_id
_entity_poly.type
_entity_poly.pdbx_seq_one_letter_code
_entity_poly.pdbx_strand_id
1 'polypeptide(L)'
;MPNGTKIDVSAFVSDYNEDFFGNDGIEKLQTWLNKNQDLCPIVEDAIRLGAPLARPSKIVCVGLNYAKHAAESGMDVPQEPVLFFKATSAIVGPFDNIIIPKGSTKTDWEVELAIVIGKTASYVSKENAINHIAGYVLHNDVSERAFQIERSGQWVKGKSCDTFAPLGPFIATKDEISDPNKLNLWLKLNGEI
;
A
#
# COMPACT_ATOMS: atom_id res chain seq x y z
N MET A 1 17.47 0.21 8.91
CA MET A 1 18.97 0.20 8.82
C MET A 1 19.38 -0.46 7.53
N PRO A 2 20.47 -0.01 6.85
CA PRO A 2 20.93 -0.63 5.60
C PRO A 2 21.25 -2.12 5.69
N ASN A 3 21.55 -2.62 6.86
CA ASN A 3 21.82 -4.04 7.14
C ASN A 3 20.55 -4.85 7.47
N GLY A 4 19.36 -4.28 7.31
CA GLY A 4 18.07 -4.93 7.63
C GLY A 4 17.66 -4.89 9.10
N THR A 5 18.49 -4.36 10.00
CA THR A 5 18.14 -4.21 11.43
C THR A 5 16.96 -3.24 11.58
N LYS A 6 15.94 -3.63 12.33
CA LYS A 6 14.82 -2.78 12.71
C LYS A 6 15.13 -2.08 14.03
N ILE A 7 14.83 -0.81 14.11
CA ILE A 7 14.96 -0.01 15.32
C ILE A 7 13.63 0.66 15.66
N ASP A 8 13.37 0.83 16.95
CA ASP A 8 12.19 1.52 17.45
C ASP A 8 12.45 3.02 17.48
N VAL A 9 11.62 3.78 16.77
CA VAL A 9 11.69 5.25 16.72
C VAL A 9 10.50 5.91 17.42
N SER A 10 9.80 5.18 18.28
CA SER A 10 8.64 5.70 19.04
C SER A 10 8.98 6.90 19.93
N ALA A 11 10.24 7.08 20.29
CA ALA A 11 10.72 8.29 20.97
C ALA A 11 10.63 9.56 20.09
N PHE A 12 10.56 9.42 18.76
CA PHE A 12 10.39 10.53 17.83
C PHE A 12 8.93 10.72 17.44
N VAL A 13 8.25 9.65 17.09
CA VAL A 13 6.87 9.69 16.57
C VAL A 13 6.10 8.46 17.02
N SER A 14 4.86 8.66 17.43
CA SER A 14 3.98 7.57 17.90
C SER A 14 3.40 6.75 16.75
N ASP A 15 3.23 7.33 15.56
CA ASP A 15 2.63 6.66 14.42
C ASP A 15 2.92 7.40 13.10
N TYR A 16 2.93 6.67 11.98
CA TYR A 16 3.09 7.21 10.64
C TYR A 16 1.73 7.50 10.01
N ASN A 17 1.13 8.59 10.44
CA ASN A 17 -0.19 9.06 10.03
C ASN A 17 -0.12 10.24 9.04
N GLU A 18 -1.27 10.81 8.67
CA GLU A 18 -1.35 11.96 7.76
C GLU A 18 -0.57 13.18 8.26
N ASP A 19 -0.57 13.44 9.57
CA ASP A 19 0.21 14.53 10.16
C ASP A 19 1.71 14.32 10.03
N PHE A 20 2.18 13.09 10.24
CA PHE A 20 3.58 12.74 10.04
C PHE A 20 4.01 13.03 8.61
N PHE A 21 3.31 12.47 7.63
CA PHE A 21 3.68 12.65 6.22
C PHE A 21 3.49 14.08 5.75
N GLY A 22 2.37 14.73 6.11
CA GLY A 22 2.00 16.07 5.68
C GLY A 22 2.91 17.18 6.22
N ASN A 23 3.65 16.92 7.30
CA ASN A 23 4.55 17.87 7.96
C ASN A 23 6.03 17.52 7.80
N ASP A 24 6.44 16.97 6.65
CA ASP A 24 7.81 16.59 6.33
C ASP A 24 8.39 15.60 7.36
N GLY A 25 7.59 14.67 7.84
CA GLY A 25 7.94 13.73 8.91
C GLY A 25 9.12 12.82 8.54
N ILE A 26 9.25 12.41 7.28
CA ILE A 26 10.36 11.59 6.81
C ILE A 26 11.69 12.35 6.96
N GLU A 27 11.77 13.57 6.48
CA GLU A 27 12.97 14.42 6.57
C GLU A 27 13.32 14.78 8.02
N LYS A 28 12.30 15.03 8.84
CA LYS A 28 12.47 15.26 10.27
C LYS A 28 12.96 14.02 11.01
N LEU A 29 12.42 12.84 10.69
CA LEU A 29 12.86 11.57 11.23
C LEU A 29 14.32 11.29 10.84
N GLN A 30 14.68 11.48 9.57
CA GLN A 30 16.05 11.31 9.11
C GLN A 30 17.01 12.23 9.88
N THR A 31 16.63 13.50 10.06
CA THR A 31 17.44 14.47 10.81
C THR A 31 17.60 14.06 12.28
N TRP A 32 16.55 13.55 12.88
CA TRP A 32 16.56 13.05 14.25
C TRP A 32 17.43 11.80 14.39
N LEU A 33 17.32 10.85 13.45
CA LEU A 33 18.08 9.62 13.41
C LEU A 33 19.59 9.87 13.30
N ASN A 34 20.02 10.89 12.58
CA ASN A 34 21.45 11.24 12.46
C ASN A 34 22.12 11.51 13.84
N LYS A 35 21.32 11.80 14.86
CA LYS A 35 21.82 12.08 16.22
C LYS A 35 21.44 11.03 17.26
N ASN A 36 20.43 10.23 17.00
CA ASN A 36 19.80 9.37 18.00
C ASN A 36 19.76 7.89 17.62
N GLN A 37 20.19 7.52 16.43
CA GLN A 37 20.09 6.17 15.91
C GLN A 37 20.68 5.12 16.85
N ASP A 38 21.84 5.38 17.43
CA ASP A 38 22.54 4.46 18.34
C ASP A 38 21.84 4.31 19.71
N LEU A 39 20.87 5.19 20.00
CA LEU A 39 20.07 5.17 21.21
C LEU A 39 18.72 4.44 21.01
N CYS A 40 18.36 4.14 19.76
CA CYS A 40 17.09 3.48 19.44
C CYS A 40 17.17 1.99 19.81
N PRO A 41 16.15 1.45 20.52
CA PRO A 41 16.07 0.03 20.78
C PRO A 41 16.02 -0.78 19.49
N ILE A 42 16.73 -1.92 19.46
CA ILE A 42 16.62 -2.88 18.37
C ILE A 42 15.29 -3.63 18.52
N VAL A 43 14.57 -3.76 17.43
CA VAL A 43 13.32 -4.52 17.36
C VAL A 43 13.61 -5.94 16.90
N GLU A 44 13.11 -6.91 17.65
CA GLU A 44 13.26 -8.34 17.33
C GLU A 44 12.49 -8.72 16.05
N ASP A 45 13.00 -9.71 15.32
CA ASP A 45 12.38 -10.17 14.07
C ASP A 45 11.03 -10.84 14.26
N ALA A 46 10.78 -11.41 15.44
CA ALA A 46 9.53 -12.12 15.78
C ALA A 46 8.34 -11.20 16.07
N ILE A 47 8.54 -9.86 16.07
CA ILE A 47 7.44 -8.93 16.34
C ILE A 47 6.42 -8.94 15.18
N ARG A 48 5.12 -8.92 15.53
CA ARG A 48 4.08 -8.70 14.52
C ARG A 48 4.21 -7.32 13.89
N LEU A 49 4.29 -7.26 12.57
CA LEU A 49 4.29 -6.00 11.83
C LEU A 49 2.84 -5.61 11.50
N GLY A 50 2.44 -4.41 11.91
CA GLY A 50 1.24 -3.76 11.42
C GLY A 50 1.44 -3.18 10.02
N ALA A 51 0.40 -2.55 9.48
CA ALA A 51 0.54 -1.74 8.28
C ALA A 51 1.53 -0.59 8.51
N PRO A 52 2.41 -0.26 7.55
CA PRO A 52 3.48 0.73 7.75
C PRO A 52 2.99 2.19 7.69
N LEU A 53 1.70 2.40 7.53
CA LEU A 53 1.05 3.71 7.67
C LEU A 53 -0.26 3.56 8.43
N ALA A 54 -0.56 4.56 9.26
CA ALA A 54 -1.71 4.55 10.14
C ALA A 54 -2.87 5.34 9.55
N ARG A 55 -4.01 4.67 9.45
CA ARG A 55 -5.33 5.26 9.22
C ARG A 55 -5.37 6.32 8.10
N PRO A 56 -4.99 5.98 6.87
CA PRO A 56 -5.13 6.92 5.76
C PRO A 56 -6.61 7.28 5.59
N SER A 57 -6.91 8.51 5.18
CA SER A 57 -8.30 8.95 4.96
C SER A 57 -8.97 8.22 3.80
N LYS A 58 -8.20 7.74 2.84
CA LYS A 58 -8.72 7.00 1.68
C LYS A 58 -7.69 6.06 1.07
N ILE A 59 -8.19 5.02 0.42
CA ILE A 59 -7.44 4.17 -0.51
C ILE A 59 -8.13 4.30 -1.86
N VAL A 60 -7.45 4.96 -2.80
CA VAL A 60 -7.92 5.12 -4.18
C VAL A 60 -7.16 4.13 -5.04
N CYS A 61 -7.89 3.26 -5.73
CA CYS A 61 -7.31 2.24 -6.60
C CYS A 61 -7.54 2.60 -8.07
N VAL A 62 -6.59 2.21 -8.91
CA VAL A 62 -6.65 2.38 -10.36
C VAL A 62 -6.76 1.00 -10.99
N GLY A 63 -7.93 0.65 -11.51
CA GLY A 63 -8.17 -0.61 -12.21
C GLY A 63 -7.59 -0.62 -13.62
N LEU A 64 -7.25 -1.81 -14.13
CA LEU A 64 -6.75 -2.03 -15.48
C LEU A 64 -5.51 -1.18 -15.85
N ASN A 65 -4.69 -0.85 -14.87
CA ASN A 65 -3.52 0.02 -15.03
C ASN A 65 -2.23 -0.71 -15.46
N TYR A 66 -2.29 -2.04 -15.62
CA TYR A 66 -1.21 -2.85 -16.17
C TYR A 66 -1.62 -3.41 -17.53
N ALA A 67 -0.90 -3.05 -18.60
CA ALA A 67 -1.24 -3.45 -19.96
C ALA A 67 -1.31 -4.97 -20.15
N LYS A 68 -0.44 -5.74 -19.47
CA LYS A 68 -0.49 -7.21 -19.49
C LYS A 68 -1.77 -7.74 -18.86
N HIS A 69 -2.16 -7.20 -17.72
CA HIS A 69 -3.38 -7.60 -17.02
C HIS A 69 -4.64 -7.28 -17.83
N ALA A 70 -4.71 -6.13 -18.50
CA ALA A 70 -5.81 -5.80 -19.40
C ALA A 70 -5.92 -6.81 -20.56
N ALA A 71 -4.78 -7.18 -21.17
CA ALA A 71 -4.74 -8.18 -22.24
C ALA A 71 -5.18 -9.57 -21.77
N GLU A 72 -4.74 -10.02 -20.58
CA GLU A 72 -5.13 -11.31 -19.98
C GLU A 72 -6.64 -11.35 -19.67
N SER A 73 -7.21 -10.23 -19.27
CA SER A 73 -8.64 -10.08 -18.98
C SER A 73 -9.50 -9.91 -20.23
N GLY A 74 -8.90 -9.82 -21.42
CA GLY A 74 -9.61 -9.57 -22.69
C GLY A 74 -10.28 -8.20 -22.75
N MET A 75 -9.78 -7.25 -21.97
CA MET A 75 -10.29 -5.87 -21.90
C MET A 75 -9.34 -4.90 -22.58
N ASP A 76 -9.89 -3.91 -23.27
CA ASP A 76 -9.10 -2.81 -23.80
C ASP A 76 -8.52 -1.95 -22.68
N VAL A 77 -7.34 -1.36 -22.92
CA VAL A 77 -6.79 -0.37 -22.01
C VAL A 77 -7.72 0.85 -21.98
N PRO A 78 -8.24 1.23 -20.80
CA PRO A 78 -9.19 2.34 -20.70
C PRO A 78 -8.55 3.66 -21.16
N GLN A 79 -9.34 4.54 -21.79
CA GLN A 79 -8.90 5.89 -22.18
C GLN A 79 -8.70 6.80 -20.95
N GLU A 80 -9.43 6.54 -19.87
CA GLU A 80 -9.32 7.23 -18.58
C GLU A 80 -9.12 6.19 -17.47
N PRO A 81 -8.42 6.54 -16.37
CA PRO A 81 -8.25 5.62 -15.24
C PRO A 81 -9.59 5.16 -14.67
N VAL A 82 -9.78 3.85 -14.54
CA VAL A 82 -10.91 3.28 -13.80
C VAL A 82 -10.61 3.42 -12.31
N LEU A 83 -11.30 4.32 -11.64
CA LEU A 83 -11.10 4.58 -10.22
C LEU A 83 -12.13 3.86 -9.37
N PHE A 84 -11.64 3.24 -8.28
CA PHE A 84 -12.49 2.69 -7.24
C PHE A 84 -11.83 2.86 -5.88
N PHE A 85 -12.53 2.50 -4.81
CA PHE A 85 -12.06 2.65 -3.45
C PHE A 85 -12.03 1.31 -2.72
N LYS A 86 -11.07 1.20 -1.82
CA LYS A 86 -11.13 0.24 -0.71
C LYS A 86 -11.43 0.99 0.58
N ALA A 87 -12.23 0.38 1.45
CA ALA A 87 -12.44 0.92 2.79
C ALA A 87 -11.11 0.92 3.56
N THR A 88 -10.79 2.01 4.22
CA THR A 88 -9.56 2.11 5.02
C THR A 88 -9.58 1.16 6.21
N SER A 89 -10.77 0.78 6.68
CA SER A 89 -10.97 -0.25 7.71
C SER A 89 -10.58 -1.66 7.27
N ALA A 90 -10.39 -1.90 5.96
CA ALA A 90 -9.92 -3.18 5.44
C ALA A 90 -8.39 -3.37 5.58
N ILE A 91 -7.65 -2.32 5.97
CA ILE A 91 -6.19 -2.40 6.12
C ILE A 91 -5.82 -3.34 7.26
N VAL A 92 -4.88 -4.23 6.96
CA VAL A 92 -4.21 -5.11 7.95
C VAL A 92 -2.71 -5.13 7.66
N GLY A 93 -1.94 -5.67 8.59
CA GLY A 93 -0.50 -5.85 8.42
C GLY A 93 -0.17 -6.86 7.30
N PRO A 94 1.08 -6.84 6.81
CA PRO A 94 1.49 -7.65 5.65
C PRO A 94 1.41 -9.17 5.88
N PHE A 95 1.45 -9.60 7.13
CA PHE A 95 1.44 -11.01 7.52
C PHE A 95 0.19 -11.41 8.32
N ASP A 96 -0.80 -10.52 8.38
CA ASP A 96 -2.06 -10.82 9.05
C ASP A 96 -2.92 -11.75 8.19
N ASN A 97 -3.78 -12.51 8.84
CA ASN A 97 -4.70 -13.40 8.14
C ASN A 97 -5.76 -12.60 7.37
N ILE A 98 -6.04 -13.03 6.15
CA ILE A 98 -7.19 -12.59 5.38
C ILE A 98 -8.40 -13.41 5.82
N ILE A 99 -9.47 -12.71 6.25
CA ILE A 99 -10.72 -13.35 6.69
C ILE A 99 -11.65 -13.46 5.49
N ILE A 100 -11.91 -14.68 5.06
CA ILE A 100 -12.86 -14.95 3.97
C ILE A 100 -14.28 -14.61 4.43
N PRO A 101 -14.98 -13.67 3.76
CA PRO A 101 -16.30 -13.26 4.19
C PRO A 101 -17.36 -14.36 4.01
N LYS A 102 -18.38 -14.32 4.84
CA LYS A 102 -19.49 -15.29 4.76
C LYS A 102 -20.15 -15.25 3.38
N GLY A 103 -20.27 -16.41 2.76
CA GLY A 103 -20.86 -16.55 1.42
C GLY A 103 -19.92 -16.16 0.29
N SER A 104 -18.62 -15.97 0.58
CA SER A 104 -17.58 -15.85 -0.44
C SER A 104 -17.32 -17.19 -1.11
N THR A 105 -17.11 -17.15 -2.41
CA THR A 105 -16.77 -18.32 -3.23
C THR A 105 -15.67 -18.04 -4.26
N LYS A 106 -15.30 -16.76 -4.42
CA LYS A 106 -14.38 -16.30 -5.47
C LYS A 106 -13.41 -15.26 -4.94
N THR A 107 -12.86 -15.50 -3.74
CA THR A 107 -11.79 -14.65 -3.18
C THR A 107 -10.51 -14.85 -3.97
N ASP A 108 -9.89 -13.76 -4.37
CA ASP A 108 -8.75 -13.71 -5.26
C ASP A 108 -7.73 -12.68 -4.76
N TRP A 109 -6.49 -12.78 -5.20
CA TRP A 109 -5.38 -11.91 -4.83
C TRP A 109 -5.00 -10.99 -6.00
N GLU A 110 -4.45 -9.83 -5.69
CA GLU A 110 -3.85 -8.92 -6.67
C GLU A 110 -2.61 -8.29 -6.06
N VAL A 111 -1.43 -8.59 -6.60
CA VAL A 111 -0.21 -7.90 -6.18
C VAL A 111 -0.18 -6.51 -6.79
N GLU A 112 -0.01 -5.50 -5.93
CA GLU A 112 -0.07 -4.09 -6.31
C GLU A 112 1.09 -3.28 -5.74
N LEU A 113 1.48 -2.23 -6.45
CA LEU A 113 2.33 -1.17 -5.95
C LEU A 113 1.44 0.00 -5.50
N ALA A 114 1.34 0.21 -4.20
CA ALA A 114 0.65 1.37 -3.66
C ALA A 114 1.60 2.56 -3.51
N ILE A 115 1.07 3.76 -3.80
CA ILE A 115 1.77 5.03 -3.68
C ILE A 115 1.25 5.75 -2.45
N VAL A 116 2.15 6.12 -1.53
CA VAL A 116 1.81 6.91 -0.35
C VAL A 116 1.90 8.39 -0.69
N ILE A 117 0.77 9.09 -0.67
CA ILE A 117 0.72 10.54 -0.83
C ILE A 117 1.11 11.20 0.48
N GLY A 118 2.22 11.93 0.48
CA GLY A 118 2.80 12.58 1.66
C GLY A 118 2.48 14.06 1.80
N LYS A 119 2.04 14.72 0.71
CA LYS A 119 1.68 16.15 0.74
C LYS A 119 0.32 16.35 0.11
N THR A 120 -0.45 17.29 0.65
CA THR A 120 -1.74 17.65 0.06
C THR A 120 -1.59 17.94 -1.43
N ALA A 121 -2.40 17.27 -2.25
CA ALA A 121 -2.39 17.42 -3.70
C ALA A 121 -3.81 17.73 -4.19
N SER A 122 -3.95 18.88 -4.87
CA SER A 122 -5.20 19.28 -5.51
C SER A 122 -4.84 20.04 -6.78
N TYR A 123 -5.41 19.62 -7.92
CA TYR A 123 -5.14 20.20 -9.23
C TYR A 123 -3.64 20.28 -9.59
N VAL A 124 -2.88 19.27 -9.18
CA VAL A 124 -1.44 19.18 -9.42
C VAL A 124 -1.19 18.72 -10.85
N SER A 125 -0.25 19.36 -11.54
CA SER A 125 0.16 18.93 -12.88
C SER A 125 0.92 17.57 -12.80
N LYS A 126 0.91 16.84 -13.91
CA LYS A 126 1.59 15.53 -14.01
C LYS A 126 3.07 15.62 -13.62
N GLU A 127 3.75 16.68 -14.07
CA GLU A 127 5.18 16.92 -13.83
C GLU A 127 5.47 17.15 -12.34
N ASN A 128 4.53 17.72 -11.61
CA ASN A 128 4.66 18.03 -10.19
C ASN A 128 4.13 16.92 -9.26
N ALA A 129 3.41 15.95 -9.78
CA ALA A 129 2.79 14.90 -8.98
C ALA A 129 3.81 14.13 -8.13
N ILE A 130 5.00 13.87 -8.66
CA ILE A 130 6.07 13.16 -7.95
C ILE A 130 6.52 13.87 -6.65
N ASN A 131 6.36 15.20 -6.57
CA ASN A 131 6.73 15.98 -5.39
C ASN A 131 5.78 15.77 -4.19
N HIS A 132 4.62 15.16 -4.45
CA HIS A 132 3.62 14.84 -3.42
C HIS A 132 3.73 13.41 -2.90
N ILE A 133 4.59 12.59 -3.47
CA ILE A 133 4.79 11.20 -3.08
C ILE A 133 5.76 11.14 -1.90
N ALA A 134 5.38 10.41 -0.83
CA ALA A 134 6.24 10.06 0.29
C ALA A 134 7.05 8.79 0.02
N GLY A 135 6.44 7.80 -0.62
CA GLY A 135 7.08 6.52 -0.92
C GLY A 135 6.11 5.52 -1.52
N TYR A 136 6.55 4.27 -1.54
CA TYR A 136 5.87 3.14 -2.15
C TYR A 136 5.76 1.99 -1.17
N VAL A 137 4.68 1.22 -1.26
CA VAL A 137 4.43 0.09 -0.38
C VAL A 137 3.77 -1.05 -1.18
N LEU A 138 4.13 -2.30 -0.85
CA LEU A 138 3.42 -3.45 -1.41
C LEU A 138 2.01 -3.52 -0.82
N HIS A 139 1.06 -3.82 -1.68
CA HIS A 139 -0.33 -4.00 -1.34
C HIS A 139 -0.86 -5.28 -1.98
N ASN A 140 -1.74 -5.97 -1.29
CA ASN A 140 -2.54 -7.03 -1.87
C ASN A 140 -3.99 -6.53 -1.98
N ASP A 141 -4.44 -6.20 -3.21
CA ASP A 141 -5.81 -5.76 -3.46
C ASP A 141 -6.76 -6.95 -3.50
N VAL A 142 -6.91 -7.63 -2.34
CA VAL A 142 -7.76 -8.81 -2.20
C VAL A 142 -9.18 -8.50 -2.64
N SER A 143 -9.74 -9.39 -3.43
CA SER A 143 -11.01 -9.19 -4.11
C SER A 143 -11.91 -10.42 -3.95
N GLU A 144 -13.16 -10.21 -3.57
CA GLU A 144 -14.18 -11.24 -3.75
C GLU A 144 -14.91 -10.97 -5.07
N ARG A 145 -14.55 -11.72 -6.10
CA ARG A 145 -15.00 -11.48 -7.48
C ARG A 145 -16.50 -11.56 -7.66
N ALA A 146 -17.17 -12.49 -6.95
CA ALA A 146 -18.62 -12.59 -7.03
C ALA A 146 -19.29 -11.32 -6.46
N PHE A 147 -18.75 -10.75 -5.36
CA PHE A 147 -19.31 -9.52 -4.79
C PHE A 147 -19.00 -8.30 -5.65
N GLN A 148 -17.80 -8.27 -6.24
CA GLN A 148 -17.33 -7.20 -7.10
C GLN A 148 -18.16 -7.07 -8.38
N ILE A 149 -18.37 -8.20 -9.09
CA ILE A 149 -18.83 -8.21 -10.48
C ILE A 149 -20.28 -8.71 -10.58
N GLU A 150 -20.60 -9.81 -9.89
CA GLU A 150 -21.89 -10.52 -10.09
C GLU A 150 -23.05 -9.89 -9.30
N ARG A 151 -22.78 -8.93 -8.41
CA ARG A 151 -23.77 -8.24 -7.59
C ARG A 151 -23.91 -6.78 -8.01
N SER A 152 -24.42 -6.54 -9.20
CA SER A 152 -24.70 -5.21 -9.78
C SER A 152 -23.47 -4.35 -10.07
N GLY A 153 -22.28 -4.94 -10.19
CA GLY A 153 -21.07 -4.25 -10.66
C GLY A 153 -20.51 -3.13 -9.77
N GLN A 154 -20.89 -3.09 -8.50
CA GLN A 154 -20.32 -2.14 -7.53
C GLN A 154 -19.07 -2.75 -6.91
N TRP A 155 -17.90 -2.43 -7.44
CA TRP A 155 -16.63 -3.05 -7.08
C TRP A 155 -16.30 -2.98 -5.60
N VAL A 156 -16.65 -1.89 -4.92
CA VAL A 156 -16.41 -1.70 -3.49
C VAL A 156 -16.91 -2.87 -2.62
N LYS A 157 -17.97 -3.55 -3.03
CA LYS A 157 -18.53 -4.69 -2.31
C LYS A 157 -17.57 -5.87 -2.21
N GLY A 158 -16.79 -6.11 -3.26
CA GLY A 158 -15.78 -7.18 -3.30
C GLY A 158 -14.38 -6.72 -2.90
N LYS A 159 -14.13 -5.43 -2.95
CA LYS A 159 -12.81 -4.82 -2.68
C LYS A 159 -12.63 -4.35 -1.23
N SER A 160 -13.72 -4.22 -0.45
CA SER A 160 -13.68 -3.60 0.88
C SER A 160 -14.16 -4.52 2.02
N CYS A 161 -14.12 -5.84 1.83
CA CYS A 161 -14.35 -6.75 2.94
C CYS A 161 -13.25 -6.56 4.01
N ASP A 162 -13.56 -6.89 5.27
CA ASP A 162 -12.59 -6.80 6.36
C ASP A 162 -11.31 -7.58 6.01
N THR A 163 -10.16 -7.02 6.35
CA THR A 163 -8.82 -7.57 6.08
C THR A 163 -8.41 -7.66 4.59
N PHE A 164 -9.19 -7.10 3.67
CA PHE A 164 -8.92 -7.20 2.23
C PHE A 164 -7.89 -6.18 1.69
N ALA A 165 -7.17 -5.50 2.59
CA ALA A 165 -6.09 -4.60 2.23
C ALA A 165 -4.79 -4.87 3.04
N PRO A 166 -4.18 -6.07 2.94
CA PRO A 166 -2.85 -6.28 3.48
C PRO A 166 -1.85 -5.28 2.90
N LEU A 167 -1.08 -4.60 3.77
CA LEU A 167 -0.20 -3.51 3.38
C LEU A 167 1.15 -3.64 4.09
N GLY A 168 2.24 -3.52 3.34
CA GLY A 168 3.59 -3.57 3.92
C GLY A 168 4.54 -4.53 3.21
N PRO A 169 5.66 -4.91 3.85
CA PRO A 169 6.00 -4.74 5.28
C PRO A 169 6.60 -3.39 5.66
N PHE A 170 6.95 -2.54 4.71
CA PHE A 170 7.53 -1.21 4.94
C PHE A 170 7.12 -0.25 3.82
N ILE A 171 7.36 1.03 4.01
CA ILE A 171 7.33 2.05 2.96
C ILE A 171 8.77 2.24 2.50
N ALA A 172 9.05 1.97 1.21
CA ALA A 172 10.26 2.44 0.56
C ALA A 172 10.09 3.93 0.24
N THR A 173 10.97 4.76 0.74
CA THR A 173 10.91 6.20 0.47
C THR A 173 11.21 6.48 -1.01
N LYS A 174 10.71 7.58 -1.56
CA LYS A 174 10.81 7.86 -3.01
C LYS A 174 12.25 7.96 -3.53
N ASP A 175 13.21 8.28 -2.68
CA ASP A 175 14.64 8.34 -3.01
C ASP A 175 15.28 6.95 -3.14
N GLU A 176 14.68 5.92 -2.54
CA GLU A 176 15.13 4.54 -2.71
C GLU A 176 14.66 3.90 -4.03
N ILE A 177 13.63 4.47 -4.67
CA ILE A 177 13.05 3.96 -5.93
C ILE A 177 13.16 5.03 -7.00
N SER A 178 14.21 4.93 -7.82
CA SER A 178 14.51 5.92 -8.85
C SER A 178 13.46 5.97 -9.97
N ASP A 179 12.85 4.83 -10.30
CA ASP A 179 11.80 4.73 -11.34
C ASP A 179 10.84 3.59 -11.01
N PRO A 180 9.64 3.89 -10.48
CA PRO A 180 8.67 2.86 -10.14
C PRO A 180 8.16 2.08 -11.34
N ASN A 181 8.26 2.62 -12.57
CA ASN A 181 7.83 1.90 -13.79
C ASN A 181 8.78 0.77 -14.19
N LYS A 182 9.96 0.69 -13.59
CA LYS A 182 10.94 -0.39 -13.82
C LYS A 182 10.87 -1.50 -12.79
N LEU A 183 9.96 -1.43 -11.84
CA LEU A 183 9.74 -2.48 -10.86
C LEU A 183 8.99 -3.66 -11.50
N ASN A 184 9.36 -4.87 -11.09
CA ASN A 184 8.61 -6.08 -11.42
C ASN A 184 7.76 -6.48 -10.23
N LEU A 185 6.49 -6.77 -10.48
CA LEU A 185 5.58 -7.35 -9.50
C LEU A 185 5.42 -8.84 -9.81
N TRP A 186 5.46 -9.66 -8.78
CA TRP A 186 5.17 -11.08 -8.87
C TRP A 186 4.54 -11.56 -7.56
N LEU A 187 3.77 -12.63 -7.65
CA LEU A 187 3.09 -13.26 -6.52
C LEU A 187 3.31 -14.76 -6.57
N LYS A 188 3.38 -15.38 -5.41
CA LYS A 188 3.35 -16.84 -5.27
C LYS A 188 2.17 -17.24 -4.41
N LEU A 189 1.45 -18.26 -4.87
CA LEU A 189 0.44 -18.95 -4.09
C LEU A 189 0.88 -20.40 -3.88
N ASN A 190 1.04 -20.82 -2.62
CA ASN A 190 1.49 -22.18 -2.28
C ASN A 190 2.80 -22.60 -3.00
N GLY A 191 3.68 -21.65 -3.31
CA GLY A 191 4.96 -21.89 -3.98
C GLY A 191 4.95 -21.80 -5.50
N GLU A 192 3.78 -21.67 -6.13
CA GLU A 192 3.61 -21.45 -7.58
C GLU A 192 3.49 -19.95 -7.90
N ILE A 193 4.12 -19.50 -9.02
CA ILE A 193 4.08 -18.11 -9.51
C ILE A 193 2.92 -17.97 -10.48
#